data_e173877950a16ec8228fb9e6a34d3ddc
#
_entry.id   e173877950a16ec8228fb9e6a34d3ddc
#
_cell.length_a   1.000
_cell.length_b   1.000
_cell.length_c   1.000
_cell.angle_alpha   90.00
_cell.angle_beta   90.00
_cell.angle_gamma   90.00
#
_symmetry.space_group_name_H-M   'P 1'
#
loop_
_entity.id
_entity.type
_entity.pdbx_description
1 polymer ?
#
loop_
_entity_poly.entity_id
_entity_poly.type
_entity_poly.pdbx_seq_one_letter_code
_entity_poly.pdbx_strand_id
1 'polypeptide(L)'
;CNFDMLVISIGARTNFYNNPNIEKYAFSLKSTGEAMFLRNQILRDFESALITRDYQMRQSYIDTVVVGGGATGVEMAGALAELKHYILPKEYLELDHKEVEVFLIHSGSRLLPGMSEKSGIAAEKFLADMGVNIIKNTRVTDVSDQSVTLSDGRIITTRKVIWAAGITGNSLKGLDKAAYMPGNRSKVDHFHKVIGYEDIYALGDIACMADDQRPNGRPQV
;
A
#
# COMPACT_ATOMS: atom_id res chain seq x y z
N CYS A 1 -19.49 28.71 -9.75
CA CYS A 1 -20.83 28.13 -9.52
C CYS A 1 -21.36 28.62 -8.20
N ASN A 2 -22.61 29.06 -8.16
CA ASN A 2 -23.31 29.26 -6.89
C ASN A 2 -23.94 27.92 -6.52
N PHE A 3 -23.94 27.59 -5.25
CA PHE A 3 -24.53 26.35 -4.71
C PHE A 3 -25.13 26.67 -3.33
N ASP A 4 -26.20 26.01 -2.97
CA ASP A 4 -26.78 26.09 -1.62
C ASP A 4 -26.14 25.06 -0.70
N MET A 5 -25.66 23.94 -1.27
CA MET A 5 -24.92 22.87 -0.56
C MET A 5 -23.91 22.22 -1.49
N LEU A 6 -22.71 21.94 -0.97
CA LEU A 6 -21.64 21.23 -1.68
C LEU A 6 -21.24 19.96 -0.94
N VAL A 7 -21.26 18.83 -1.64
CA VAL A 7 -20.74 17.56 -1.12
C VAL A 7 -19.48 17.16 -1.87
N ILE A 8 -18.36 17.01 -1.15
CA ILE A 8 -17.05 16.65 -1.67
C ILE A 8 -16.84 15.16 -1.42
N SER A 9 -16.77 14.35 -2.50
CA SER A 9 -16.55 12.90 -2.45
C SER A 9 -15.47 12.43 -3.45
N ILE A 10 -14.42 13.24 -3.64
CA ILE A 10 -13.37 13.03 -4.64
C ILE A 10 -12.34 11.95 -4.26
N GLY A 11 -12.50 11.33 -3.08
CA GLY A 11 -11.66 10.23 -2.62
C GLY A 11 -10.21 10.62 -2.33
N ALA A 12 -9.35 9.63 -2.33
CA ALA A 12 -7.91 9.76 -2.04
C ALA A 12 -7.09 9.02 -3.10
N ARG A 13 -5.80 9.32 -3.15
CA ARG A 13 -4.78 8.67 -3.97
C ARG A 13 -3.71 8.03 -3.10
N THR A 14 -2.87 7.20 -3.68
CA THR A 14 -1.71 6.63 -3.02
C THR A 14 -0.76 7.74 -2.56
N ASN A 15 -0.28 7.62 -1.33
CA ASN A 15 0.71 8.54 -0.77
C ASN A 15 2.11 7.98 -0.93
N PHE A 16 2.90 8.55 -1.81
CA PHE A 16 4.30 8.21 -2.04
C PHE A 16 5.28 9.04 -1.20
N TYR A 17 4.76 9.81 -0.22
CA TYR A 17 5.52 10.64 0.71
C TYR A 17 6.50 11.62 0.01
N ASN A 18 6.10 12.14 -1.14
CA ASN A 18 6.89 13.04 -2.00
C ASN A 18 8.24 12.45 -2.44
N ASN A 19 8.37 11.13 -2.48
CA ASN A 19 9.55 10.49 -3.07
C ASN A 19 9.26 10.14 -4.54
N PRO A 20 9.93 10.81 -5.49
CA PRO A 20 9.68 10.63 -6.92
C PRO A 20 10.11 9.25 -7.43
N ASN A 21 11.10 8.60 -6.79
CA ASN A 21 11.52 7.26 -7.15
C ASN A 21 10.46 6.23 -6.76
N ILE A 22 9.90 6.35 -5.55
CA ILE A 22 8.81 5.49 -5.10
C ILE A 22 7.60 5.66 -6.04
N GLU A 23 7.21 6.89 -6.37
CA GLU A 23 6.11 7.17 -7.28
C GLU A 23 6.34 6.60 -8.69
N LYS A 24 7.59 6.60 -9.16
CA LYS A 24 7.97 6.12 -10.49
C LYS A 24 8.01 4.59 -10.58
N TYR A 25 8.54 3.91 -9.56
CA TYR A 25 8.89 2.50 -9.64
C TYR A 25 7.98 1.57 -8.83
N ALA A 26 7.19 2.09 -7.89
CA ALA A 26 6.28 1.27 -7.12
C ALA A 26 4.89 1.18 -7.79
N PHE A 27 4.24 0.04 -7.60
CA PHE A 27 2.87 -0.22 -8.05
C PHE A 27 1.89 0.20 -6.96
N SER A 28 0.92 1.03 -7.31
CA SER A 28 -0.23 1.33 -6.46
C SER A 28 -1.38 0.33 -6.69
N LEU A 29 -2.31 0.25 -5.74
CA LEU A 29 -3.48 -0.64 -5.77
C LEU A 29 -4.75 0.12 -5.36
N LYS A 30 -5.04 1.22 -6.03
CA LYS A 30 -6.23 2.03 -5.73
C LYS A 30 -7.35 1.82 -6.75
N SER A 31 -7.04 1.31 -7.92
CA SER A 31 -8.00 1.09 -9.02
C SER A 31 -7.88 -0.31 -9.62
N THR A 32 -8.96 -0.78 -10.27
CA THR A 32 -8.96 -2.03 -11.02
C THR A 32 -7.91 -2.03 -12.15
N GLY A 33 -7.69 -0.88 -12.79
CA GLY A 33 -6.66 -0.73 -13.83
C GLY A 33 -5.25 -0.97 -13.29
N GLU A 34 -4.92 -0.42 -12.11
CA GLU A 34 -3.63 -0.66 -11.44
C GLU A 34 -3.46 -2.13 -11.03
N ALA A 35 -4.51 -2.76 -10.52
CA ALA A 35 -4.47 -4.18 -10.17
C ALA A 35 -4.24 -5.07 -11.39
N MET A 36 -4.90 -4.78 -12.51
CA MET A 36 -4.69 -5.49 -13.78
C MET A 36 -3.28 -5.28 -14.34
N PHE A 37 -2.77 -4.05 -14.24
CA PHE A 37 -1.41 -3.74 -14.66
C PHE A 37 -0.38 -4.51 -13.82
N LEU A 38 -0.51 -4.50 -12.49
CA LEU A 38 0.34 -5.27 -11.59
C LEU A 38 0.29 -6.78 -11.90
N ARG A 39 -0.91 -7.35 -12.05
CA ARG A 39 -1.08 -8.76 -12.42
C ARG A 39 -0.33 -9.10 -13.71
N ASN A 40 -0.49 -8.29 -14.74
CA ASN A 40 0.17 -8.53 -16.03
C ASN A 40 1.70 -8.39 -15.91
N GLN A 41 2.18 -7.48 -15.06
CA GLN A 41 3.61 -7.33 -14.81
C GLN A 41 4.17 -8.55 -14.08
N ILE A 42 3.48 -9.07 -13.06
CA ILE A 42 3.88 -10.29 -12.34
C ILE A 42 4.04 -11.47 -13.32
N LEU A 43 3.08 -11.68 -14.22
CA LEU A 43 3.13 -12.76 -15.20
C LEU A 43 4.31 -12.59 -16.17
N ARG A 44 4.51 -11.38 -16.72
CA ARG A 44 5.66 -11.07 -17.60
C ARG A 44 7.00 -11.29 -16.91
N ASP A 45 7.09 -10.93 -15.63
CA ASP A 45 8.32 -11.09 -14.86
C ASP A 45 8.62 -12.58 -14.63
N PHE A 46 7.64 -13.42 -14.36
CA PHE A 46 7.84 -14.87 -14.28
C PHE A 46 8.30 -15.45 -15.63
N GLU A 47 7.70 -15.06 -16.74
CA GLU A 47 8.13 -15.45 -18.07
C GLU A 47 9.59 -15.02 -18.34
N SER A 48 9.95 -13.79 -17.94
CA SER A 48 11.32 -13.27 -18.08
C SER A 48 12.31 -14.04 -17.21
N ALA A 49 11.91 -14.45 -16.02
CA ALA A 49 12.74 -15.21 -15.11
C ALA A 49 13.13 -16.58 -15.69
N LEU A 50 12.24 -17.24 -16.43
CA LEU A 50 12.50 -18.55 -17.05
C LEU A 50 13.66 -18.52 -18.06
N ILE A 51 13.85 -17.41 -18.76
CA ILE A 51 14.88 -17.25 -19.80
C ILE A 51 16.13 -16.54 -19.30
N THR A 52 16.11 -16.02 -18.05
CA THR A 52 17.21 -15.26 -17.46
C THR A 52 18.18 -16.20 -16.76
N ARG A 53 19.47 -16.17 -17.19
CA ARG A 53 20.53 -17.00 -16.62
C ARG A 53 21.24 -16.36 -15.44
N ASP A 54 21.30 -15.05 -15.40
CA ASP A 54 21.89 -14.31 -14.27
C ASP A 54 21.01 -14.44 -13.03
N TYR A 55 21.60 -14.94 -11.93
CA TYR A 55 20.85 -15.22 -10.71
C TYR A 55 20.24 -13.95 -10.09
N GLN A 56 21.02 -12.87 -9.98
CA GLN A 56 20.51 -11.64 -9.36
C GLN A 56 19.41 -11.00 -10.19
N MET A 57 19.58 -10.98 -11.51
CA MET A 57 18.55 -10.51 -12.42
C MET A 57 17.28 -11.37 -12.31
N ARG A 58 17.41 -12.70 -12.24
CA ARG A 58 16.30 -13.62 -12.07
C ARG A 58 15.55 -13.36 -10.76
N GLN A 59 16.27 -13.18 -9.64
CA GLN A 59 15.67 -12.83 -8.35
C GLN A 59 14.90 -11.51 -8.42
N SER A 60 15.40 -10.52 -9.14
CA SER A 60 14.68 -9.27 -9.32
C SER A 60 13.31 -9.44 -10.01
N TYR A 61 13.18 -10.44 -10.87
CA TYR A 61 11.92 -10.78 -11.53
C TYR A 61 10.97 -11.60 -10.65
N ILE A 62 11.45 -12.48 -9.78
CA ILE A 62 10.57 -13.38 -9.02
C ILE A 62 10.18 -12.84 -7.66
N ASP A 63 11.04 -12.08 -6.99
CA ASP A 63 10.78 -11.54 -5.67
C ASP A 63 9.81 -10.37 -5.70
N THR A 64 9.01 -10.25 -4.66
CA THR A 64 8.02 -9.17 -4.53
C THR A 64 8.07 -8.57 -3.13
N VAL A 65 8.07 -7.24 -3.08
CA VAL A 65 8.02 -6.47 -1.85
C VAL A 65 6.68 -5.76 -1.74
N VAL A 66 5.94 -6.03 -0.66
CA VAL A 66 4.73 -5.29 -0.27
C VAL A 66 5.09 -4.31 0.83
N VAL A 67 4.78 -3.04 0.65
CA VAL A 67 5.08 -1.96 1.61
C VAL A 67 3.80 -1.47 2.27
N GLY A 68 3.69 -1.70 3.57
CA GLY A 68 2.54 -1.28 4.39
C GLY A 68 1.83 -2.47 5.06
N GLY A 69 1.82 -2.50 6.39
CA GLY A 69 1.18 -3.54 7.20
C GLY A 69 -0.29 -3.26 7.56
N GLY A 70 -0.99 -2.42 6.79
CA GLY A 70 -2.45 -2.25 6.86
C GLY A 70 -3.21 -3.40 6.17
N ALA A 71 -4.55 -3.33 6.13
CA ALA A 71 -5.39 -4.37 5.53
C ALA A 71 -4.97 -4.71 4.10
N THR A 72 -4.85 -3.71 3.22
CA THR A 72 -4.45 -3.92 1.82
C THR A 72 -3.09 -4.63 1.67
N GLY A 73 -2.10 -4.25 2.47
CA GLY A 73 -0.77 -4.89 2.39
C GLY A 73 -0.77 -6.31 2.91
N VAL A 74 -1.50 -6.58 4.00
CA VAL A 74 -1.66 -7.93 4.55
C VAL A 74 -2.39 -8.85 3.57
N GLU A 75 -3.50 -8.39 2.98
CA GLU A 75 -4.26 -9.13 1.96
C GLU A 75 -3.41 -9.40 0.71
N MET A 76 -2.67 -8.40 0.24
CA MET A 76 -1.79 -8.57 -0.93
C MET A 76 -0.65 -9.55 -0.66
N ALA A 77 0.01 -9.47 0.50
CA ALA A 77 1.06 -10.40 0.87
C ALA A 77 0.53 -11.84 0.97
N GLY A 78 -0.68 -12.03 1.52
CA GLY A 78 -1.37 -13.31 1.54
C GLY A 78 -1.67 -13.85 0.14
N ALA A 79 -2.25 -13.04 -0.72
CA ALA A 79 -2.56 -13.43 -2.11
C ALA A 79 -1.31 -13.82 -2.92
N LEU A 80 -0.19 -13.11 -2.71
CA LEU A 80 1.09 -13.45 -3.34
C LEU A 80 1.67 -14.77 -2.79
N ALA A 81 1.52 -15.03 -1.50
CA ALA A 81 1.93 -16.29 -0.91
C ALA A 81 1.07 -17.45 -1.42
N GLU A 82 -0.24 -17.27 -1.57
CA GLU A 82 -1.11 -18.25 -2.22
C GLU A 82 -0.71 -18.51 -3.68
N LEU A 83 -0.41 -17.47 -4.44
CA LEU A 83 0.10 -17.60 -5.80
C LEU A 83 1.38 -18.42 -5.83
N LYS A 84 2.35 -18.15 -4.93
CA LYS A 84 3.59 -18.91 -4.78
C LYS A 84 3.34 -20.39 -4.51
N HIS A 85 2.39 -20.73 -3.62
CA HIS A 85 2.18 -22.11 -3.18
C HIS A 85 1.26 -22.92 -4.08
N TYR A 86 0.23 -22.29 -4.67
CA TYR A 86 -0.83 -23.03 -5.35
C TYR A 86 -0.88 -22.84 -6.85
N ILE A 87 -0.34 -21.76 -7.38
CA ILE A 87 -0.39 -21.43 -8.80
C ILE A 87 0.94 -21.70 -9.48
N LEU A 88 2.05 -21.14 -8.97
CA LEU A 88 3.37 -21.28 -9.61
C LEU A 88 3.78 -22.73 -9.84
N PRO A 89 3.60 -23.68 -8.91
CA PRO A 89 3.98 -25.08 -9.12
C PRO A 89 3.22 -25.78 -10.23
N LYS A 90 2.08 -25.22 -10.66
CA LYS A 90 1.24 -25.80 -11.72
C LYS A 90 1.46 -25.14 -13.07
N GLU A 91 1.64 -23.83 -13.09
CA GLU A 91 1.69 -23.03 -14.32
C GLU A 91 3.12 -22.76 -14.78
N TYR A 92 4.12 -22.82 -13.88
CA TYR A 92 5.53 -22.50 -14.14
C TYR A 92 6.43 -23.61 -13.61
N LEU A 93 6.36 -24.79 -14.24
CA LEU A 93 7.07 -26.02 -13.80
C LEU A 93 8.60 -25.85 -13.77
N GLU A 94 9.16 -24.99 -14.61
CA GLU A 94 10.59 -24.71 -14.71
C GLU A 94 11.09 -23.73 -13.64
N LEU A 95 10.17 -23.05 -12.93
CA LEU A 95 10.52 -22.13 -11.87
C LEU A 95 10.47 -22.84 -10.52
N ASP A 96 11.61 -22.88 -9.82
CA ASP A 96 11.58 -23.35 -8.42
C ASP A 96 10.84 -22.30 -7.57
N HIS A 97 9.59 -22.61 -7.24
CA HIS A 97 8.74 -21.73 -6.42
C HIS A 97 9.34 -21.47 -5.02
N LYS A 98 10.30 -22.25 -4.55
CA LYS A 98 11.01 -22.03 -3.28
C LYS A 98 11.92 -20.81 -3.34
N GLU A 99 12.43 -20.49 -4.54
CA GLU A 99 13.28 -19.30 -4.76
C GLU A 99 12.48 -17.99 -4.77
N VAL A 100 11.15 -18.04 -4.91
CA VAL A 100 10.28 -16.85 -4.91
C VAL A 100 10.09 -16.34 -3.50
N GLU A 101 10.52 -15.12 -3.23
CA GLU A 101 10.36 -14.49 -1.93
C GLU A 101 9.28 -13.41 -1.95
N VAL A 102 8.43 -13.42 -0.92
CA VAL A 102 7.44 -12.38 -0.67
C VAL A 102 7.80 -11.66 0.63
N PHE A 103 8.05 -10.37 0.55
CA PHE A 103 8.37 -9.53 1.69
C PHE A 103 7.19 -8.63 2.03
N LEU A 104 6.86 -8.50 3.31
CA LEU A 104 5.94 -7.48 3.82
C LEU A 104 6.70 -6.55 4.77
N ILE A 105 6.89 -5.29 4.33
CA ILE A 105 7.64 -4.28 5.08
C ILE A 105 6.68 -3.31 5.75
N HIS A 106 6.84 -3.12 7.06
CA HIS A 106 6.00 -2.23 7.84
C HIS A 106 6.82 -1.35 8.79
N SER A 107 6.54 -0.06 8.78
CA SER A 107 7.23 0.91 9.65
C SER A 107 6.85 0.82 11.14
N GLY A 108 5.71 0.24 11.44
CA GLY A 108 5.22 0.03 12.81
C GLY A 108 5.66 -1.31 13.40
N SER A 109 5.41 -1.47 14.68
CA SER A 109 5.73 -2.71 15.44
C SER A 109 4.71 -3.82 15.26
N ARG A 110 3.52 -3.53 14.70
CA ARG A 110 2.39 -4.45 14.61
C ARG A 110 1.68 -4.32 13.26
N LEU A 111 1.32 -5.45 12.66
CA LEU A 111 0.42 -5.47 11.51
C LEU A 111 -1.00 -5.06 11.93
N LEU A 112 -1.80 -4.59 10.96
CA LEU A 112 -3.19 -4.17 11.15
C LEU A 112 -3.35 -3.18 12.32
N PRO A 113 -2.62 -2.05 12.36
CA PRO A 113 -2.64 -1.15 13.51
C PRO A 113 -4.03 -0.54 13.80
N GLY A 114 -4.92 -0.53 12.81
CA GLY A 114 -6.31 -0.08 12.95
C GLY A 114 -7.27 -1.11 13.52
N MET A 115 -6.82 -2.36 13.72
CA MET A 115 -7.62 -3.48 14.24
C MET A 115 -7.18 -3.88 15.66
N SER A 116 -7.82 -4.89 16.24
CA SER A 116 -7.44 -5.42 17.56
C SER A 116 -6.01 -5.99 17.53
N GLU A 117 -5.36 -6.00 18.69
CA GLU A 117 -4.03 -6.62 18.83
C GLU A 117 -4.06 -8.10 18.46
N LYS A 118 -5.11 -8.81 18.87
CA LYS A 118 -5.34 -10.21 18.51
C LYS A 118 -5.39 -10.43 17.01
N SER A 119 -6.03 -9.53 16.26
CA SER A 119 -6.09 -9.60 14.80
C SER A 119 -4.71 -9.39 14.17
N GLY A 120 -3.92 -8.45 14.69
CA GLY A 120 -2.56 -8.21 14.21
C GLY A 120 -1.64 -9.41 14.41
N ILE A 121 -1.68 -10.04 15.61
CA ILE A 121 -0.90 -11.24 15.93
C ILE A 121 -1.33 -12.42 15.05
N ALA A 122 -2.63 -12.62 14.85
CA ALA A 122 -3.14 -13.69 14.00
C ALA A 122 -2.71 -13.52 12.54
N ALA A 123 -2.79 -12.32 12.01
CA ALA A 123 -2.35 -12.01 10.64
C ALA A 123 -0.84 -12.25 10.46
N GLU A 124 -0.02 -11.82 11.42
CA GLU A 124 1.42 -12.03 11.41
C GLU A 124 1.77 -13.53 11.40
N LYS A 125 1.14 -14.30 12.29
CA LYS A 125 1.33 -15.74 12.33
C LYS A 125 0.92 -16.41 11.03
N PHE A 126 -0.27 -16.09 10.51
CA PHE A 126 -0.80 -16.67 9.28
C PHE A 126 0.13 -16.40 8.08
N LEU A 127 0.58 -15.16 7.90
CA LEU A 127 1.49 -14.80 6.83
C LEU A 127 2.86 -15.48 6.98
N ALA A 128 3.39 -15.58 8.21
CA ALA A 128 4.65 -16.27 8.48
C ALA A 128 4.54 -17.78 8.17
N ASP A 129 3.43 -18.42 8.56
CA ASP A 129 3.16 -19.83 8.24
C ASP A 129 3.03 -20.06 6.72
N MET A 130 2.62 -19.04 5.96
CA MET A 130 2.62 -19.02 4.49
C MET A 130 3.97 -18.65 3.87
N GLY A 131 5.03 -18.48 4.66
CA GLY A 131 6.38 -18.17 4.17
C GLY A 131 6.55 -16.73 3.67
N VAL A 132 5.78 -15.78 4.18
CA VAL A 132 5.99 -14.34 3.95
C VAL A 132 7.07 -13.82 4.90
N ASN A 133 8.08 -13.14 4.37
CA ASN A 133 9.14 -12.47 5.13
C ASN A 133 8.63 -11.15 5.69
N ILE A 134 8.26 -11.11 6.97
CA ILE A 134 7.69 -9.92 7.61
C ILE A 134 8.81 -9.09 8.26
N ILE A 135 8.96 -7.84 7.81
CA ILE A 135 9.95 -6.89 8.31
C ILE A 135 9.22 -5.72 8.96
N LYS A 136 9.22 -5.67 10.29
CA LYS A 136 8.58 -4.61 11.09
C LYS A 136 9.60 -3.57 11.56
N ASN A 137 9.08 -2.43 12.08
CA ASN A 137 9.88 -1.30 12.57
C ASN A 137 10.88 -0.75 11.54
N THR A 138 10.61 -0.97 10.25
CA THR A 138 11.51 -0.63 9.15
C THR A 138 10.74 0.09 8.06
N ARG A 139 11.31 1.17 7.55
CA ARG A 139 10.72 1.95 6.44
C ARG A 139 11.45 1.65 5.14
N VAL A 140 10.72 1.71 4.03
CA VAL A 140 11.33 1.86 2.72
C VAL A 140 11.71 3.33 2.55
N THR A 141 12.96 3.57 2.24
CA THR A 141 13.52 4.93 2.05
C THR A 141 13.63 5.29 0.58
N ASP A 142 13.86 4.30 -0.28
CA ASP A 142 13.93 4.52 -1.72
C ASP A 142 13.61 3.25 -2.51
N VAL A 143 13.25 3.42 -3.78
CA VAL A 143 12.94 2.35 -4.73
C VAL A 143 13.58 2.67 -6.07
N SER A 144 14.25 1.69 -6.66
CA SER A 144 14.77 1.75 -8.02
C SER A 144 14.03 0.76 -8.93
N ASP A 145 14.45 0.66 -10.18
CA ASP A 145 13.93 -0.31 -11.14
C ASP A 145 14.24 -1.77 -10.79
N GLN A 146 15.18 -2.03 -9.87
CA GLN A 146 15.62 -3.38 -9.50
C GLN A 146 15.84 -3.58 -8.00
N SER A 147 15.54 -2.60 -7.15
CA SER A 147 15.80 -2.73 -5.72
C SER A 147 14.95 -1.82 -4.85
N VAL A 148 14.83 -2.22 -3.60
CA VAL A 148 14.24 -1.45 -2.49
C VAL A 148 15.30 -1.21 -1.44
N THR A 149 15.47 0.04 -1.01
CA THR A 149 16.35 0.43 0.09
C THR A 149 15.55 0.62 1.38
N LEU A 150 16.01 0.01 2.46
CA LEU A 150 15.38 0.07 3.77
C LEU A 150 16.11 1.04 4.69
N SER A 151 15.41 1.53 5.72
CA SER A 151 15.94 2.50 6.70
C SER A 151 17.05 1.95 7.60
N ASP A 152 17.24 0.64 7.65
CA ASP A 152 18.31 -0.04 8.36
C ASP A 152 19.52 -0.38 7.47
N GLY A 153 19.52 0.11 6.22
CA GLY A 153 20.61 -0.07 5.26
C GLY A 153 20.50 -1.34 4.41
N ARG A 154 19.55 -2.24 4.67
CA ARG A 154 19.34 -3.41 3.81
C ARG A 154 18.82 -2.99 2.44
N ILE A 155 19.22 -3.76 1.43
CA ILE A 155 18.73 -3.64 0.06
C ILE A 155 18.12 -4.97 -0.34
N ILE A 156 16.90 -4.94 -0.87
CA ILE A 156 16.21 -6.12 -1.41
C ILE A 156 16.15 -5.96 -2.92
N THR A 157 16.66 -6.96 -3.64
CA THR A 157 16.63 -7.01 -5.11
C THR A 157 15.24 -7.43 -5.56
N THR A 158 14.50 -6.52 -6.20
CA THR A 158 13.18 -6.77 -6.77
C THR A 158 12.79 -5.67 -7.75
N ARG A 159 12.02 -6.04 -8.75
CA ARG A 159 11.35 -5.10 -9.68
C ARG A 159 9.89 -4.85 -9.30
N LYS A 160 9.36 -5.62 -8.36
CA LYS A 160 7.96 -5.57 -7.94
C LYS A 160 7.83 -5.02 -6.52
N VAL A 161 7.58 -3.73 -6.42
CA VAL A 161 7.29 -3.04 -5.16
C VAL A 161 5.84 -2.61 -5.16
N ILE A 162 5.01 -3.21 -4.32
CA ILE A 162 3.60 -2.90 -4.19
C ILE A 162 3.43 -1.94 -3.02
N TRP A 163 2.98 -0.72 -3.31
CA TRP A 163 2.90 0.35 -2.33
C TRP A 163 1.51 0.45 -1.70
N ALA A 164 1.37 -0.05 -0.48
CA ALA A 164 0.17 0.01 0.35
C ALA A 164 0.39 0.81 1.66
N ALA A 165 1.38 1.72 1.68
CA ALA A 165 1.84 2.40 2.91
C ALA A 165 1.03 3.66 3.28
N GLY A 166 -0.07 3.93 2.63
CA GLY A 166 -0.97 5.01 2.98
C GLY A 166 -1.62 5.72 1.80
N ILE A 167 -2.58 6.56 2.15
CA ILE A 167 -3.34 7.37 1.21
C ILE A 167 -3.24 8.85 1.56
N THR A 168 -3.43 9.71 0.57
CA THR A 168 -3.56 11.15 0.73
C THR A 168 -4.80 11.63 -0.03
N GLY A 169 -5.55 12.55 0.55
CA GLY A 169 -6.73 13.13 -0.09
C GLY A 169 -6.38 13.79 -1.42
N ASN A 170 -7.28 13.68 -2.39
CA ASN A 170 -7.13 14.39 -3.64
C ASN A 170 -7.18 15.89 -3.41
N SER A 171 -6.37 16.64 -4.17
CA SER A 171 -6.28 18.09 -4.00
C SER A 171 -7.57 18.77 -4.48
N LEU A 172 -8.15 19.61 -3.63
CA LEU A 172 -9.24 20.52 -3.97
C LEU A 172 -8.76 21.94 -3.69
N LYS A 173 -9.02 22.84 -4.62
CA LYS A 173 -8.77 24.27 -4.43
C LYS A 173 -10.02 24.96 -3.89
N GLY A 174 -9.85 25.98 -3.05
CA GLY A 174 -10.93 26.80 -2.55
C GLY A 174 -11.31 26.60 -1.08
N LEU A 175 -10.76 25.58 -0.42
CA LEU A 175 -10.86 25.44 1.03
C LEU A 175 -9.62 26.02 1.71
N ASP A 176 -9.80 26.62 2.89
CA ASP A 176 -8.72 27.12 3.72
C ASP A 176 -7.82 25.98 4.22
N LYS A 177 -6.53 26.27 4.41
CA LYS A 177 -5.57 25.27 4.93
C LYS A 177 -5.99 24.68 6.28
N ALA A 178 -6.68 25.45 7.13
CA ALA A 178 -7.19 25.00 8.41
C ALA A 178 -8.29 23.93 8.31
N ALA A 179 -8.93 23.81 7.15
CA ALA A 179 -9.94 22.78 6.88
C ALA A 179 -9.33 21.41 6.54
N TYR A 180 -7.99 21.29 6.49
CA TYR A 180 -7.33 20.04 6.16
C TYR A 180 -6.62 19.42 7.38
N MET A 181 -6.66 18.10 7.42
CA MET A 181 -5.89 17.24 8.30
C MET A 181 -4.62 16.72 7.60
N PRO A 182 -3.65 16.15 8.32
CA PRO A 182 -2.53 15.44 7.72
C PRO A 182 -2.99 14.43 6.66
N GLY A 183 -2.26 14.34 5.56
CA GLY A 183 -2.67 13.52 4.40
C GLY A 183 -3.70 14.21 3.51
N ASN A 184 -3.78 15.54 3.54
CA ASN A 184 -4.61 16.37 2.65
C ASN A 184 -6.10 15.98 2.66
N ARG A 185 -6.63 15.55 3.81
CA ARG A 185 -8.03 15.17 3.98
C ARG A 185 -8.81 16.29 4.66
N SER A 186 -10.06 16.52 4.22
CA SER A 186 -10.92 17.54 4.80
C SER A 186 -11.33 17.19 6.22
N LYS A 187 -11.09 18.11 7.16
CA LYS A 187 -11.49 17.96 8.56
C LYS A 187 -13.00 18.14 8.67
N VAL A 188 -13.68 17.12 9.19
CA VAL A 188 -15.16 17.14 9.32
C VAL A 188 -15.60 16.89 10.76
N ASP A 189 -16.81 17.34 11.07
CA ASP A 189 -17.54 17.04 12.30
C ASP A 189 -18.31 15.71 12.19
N HIS A 190 -19.13 15.40 13.22
CA HIS A 190 -19.94 14.17 13.27
C HIS A 190 -21.04 14.10 12.21
N PHE A 191 -21.37 15.21 11.57
CA PHE A 191 -22.34 15.29 10.47
C PHE A 191 -21.68 15.34 9.10
N HIS A 192 -20.36 15.09 9.04
CA HIS A 192 -19.54 15.21 7.84
C HIS A 192 -19.41 16.63 7.27
N LYS A 193 -19.80 17.65 8.04
CA LYS A 193 -19.64 19.05 7.67
C LYS A 193 -18.16 19.44 7.78
N VAL A 194 -17.64 20.11 6.77
CA VAL A 194 -16.25 20.60 6.77
C VAL A 194 -16.10 21.72 7.80
N ILE A 195 -15.15 21.59 8.71
CA ILE A 195 -14.93 22.58 9.79
C ILE A 195 -14.62 23.95 9.18
N GLY A 196 -15.36 24.98 9.63
CA GLY A 196 -15.24 26.35 9.14
C GLY A 196 -16.16 26.71 7.97
N TYR A 197 -17.03 25.80 7.54
CA TYR A 197 -18.00 26.03 6.44
C TYR A 197 -19.40 25.59 6.85
N GLU A 198 -20.43 26.36 6.45
CA GLU A 198 -21.81 26.05 6.81
C GLU A 198 -22.45 25.02 5.88
N ASP A 199 -22.14 25.09 4.58
CA ASP A 199 -22.85 24.33 3.54
C ASP A 199 -21.93 23.41 2.74
N ILE A 200 -20.74 23.07 3.31
CA ILE A 200 -19.76 22.17 2.67
C ILE A 200 -19.60 20.90 3.51
N TYR A 201 -19.77 19.76 2.87
CA TYR A 201 -19.67 18.43 3.45
C TYR A 201 -18.59 17.62 2.71
N ALA A 202 -17.92 16.70 3.41
CA ALA A 202 -16.97 15.78 2.78
C ALA A 202 -17.23 14.34 3.24
N LEU A 203 -17.20 13.39 2.28
CA LEU A 203 -17.53 11.98 2.49
C LEU A 203 -16.44 11.06 1.90
N GLY A 204 -16.28 9.88 2.48
CA GLY A 204 -15.33 8.88 2.03
C GLY A 204 -13.86 9.20 2.38
N ASP A 205 -12.93 8.69 1.60
CA ASP A 205 -11.49 8.79 1.88
C ASP A 205 -10.94 10.24 1.95
N ILE A 206 -11.64 11.21 1.38
CA ILE A 206 -11.28 12.63 1.47
C ILE A 206 -11.65 13.23 2.83
N ALA A 207 -12.62 12.68 3.54
CA ALA A 207 -13.05 13.16 4.84
C ALA A 207 -12.19 12.58 5.98
N CYS A 208 -11.96 13.38 7.02
CA CYS A 208 -11.22 12.97 8.20
C CYS A 208 -11.86 13.57 9.46
N MET A 209 -12.46 12.71 10.27
CA MET A 209 -13.01 13.09 11.57
C MET A 209 -11.95 12.83 12.64
N ALA A 210 -11.56 13.87 13.38
CA ALA A 210 -10.73 13.77 14.56
C ALA A 210 -11.61 13.80 15.82
N ASP A 211 -11.30 12.94 16.77
CA ASP A 211 -11.88 12.91 18.10
C ASP A 211 -10.78 12.76 19.16
N ASP A 212 -11.13 12.79 20.44
CA ASP A 212 -10.18 12.70 21.56
C ASP A 212 -9.40 11.38 21.57
N GLN A 213 -9.99 10.28 21.06
CA GLN A 213 -9.34 8.97 20.96
C GLN A 213 -8.45 8.88 19.71
N ARG A 214 -8.71 9.70 18.68
CA ARG A 214 -8.03 9.69 17.38
C ARG A 214 -7.74 11.11 16.90
N PRO A 215 -6.80 11.82 17.54
CA PRO A 215 -6.51 13.23 17.20
C PRO A 215 -6.00 13.41 15.76
N ASN A 216 -5.40 12.39 15.17
CA ASN A 216 -5.01 12.38 13.76
C ASN A 216 -6.15 12.01 12.80
N GLY A 217 -7.35 11.76 13.35
CA GLY A 217 -8.53 11.43 12.61
C GLY A 217 -8.51 10.05 11.94
N ARG A 218 -9.63 9.72 11.33
CA ARG A 218 -9.82 8.52 10.50
C ARG A 218 -10.56 8.90 9.22
N PRO A 219 -10.36 8.15 8.12
CA PRO A 219 -11.24 8.25 6.96
C PRO A 219 -12.68 7.98 7.36
N GLN A 220 -13.63 8.68 6.75
CA GLN A 220 -15.06 8.47 6.95
C GLN A 220 -15.64 7.80 5.70
N VAL A 221 -16.24 6.65 5.89
CA VAL A 221 -16.93 5.87 4.84
C VAL A 221 -18.42 5.91 5.07
#